data_dc1372601762b5126a40f4a37297c9b7
#
_entry.id   dc1372601762b5126a40f4a37297c9b7
#
_cell.length_a   1.000
_cell.length_b   1.000
_cell.length_c   1.000
_cell.angle_alpha   90.00
_cell.angle_beta   90.00
_cell.angle_gamma   90.00
#
_symmetry.space_group_name_H-M   'P 1'
#
loop_
_entity.id
_entity.type
_entity.pdbx_description
1 polymer ?
#
loop_
_entity_poly.entity_id
_entity_poly.type
_entity_poly.pdbx_seq_one_letter_code
_entity_poly.pdbx_strand_id
1 'polypeptide(L)'
;RDYKHIHLLGNSLGGHVALVHILKHPERIKSLILTGSSGLFENGMGDTYPKRGDKEYIRNKTALTFYDPALATDELVDEVFEITNNRLKVIKIIALAKSAIRNNLGEELNQIKQPTCLIWGNNDTITPPFVAKEFNRLIPNSELHFVDKCGHAPMMEVPEEFNRILDGFLEKLRTPAATV
;
A
#
# COMPACT_ATOMS: atom_id res chain seq x y z
N ARG A 1 -15.52 17.58 -6.79
CA ARG A 1 -16.71 16.73 -7.07
C ARG A 1 -17.25 16.26 -5.72
N ASP A 2 -18.55 16.45 -5.47
CA ASP A 2 -19.23 16.09 -4.21
C ASP A 2 -19.64 14.61 -4.22
N TYR A 3 -18.69 13.70 -4.23
CA TYR A 3 -18.98 12.28 -3.96
C TYR A 3 -19.26 12.12 -2.47
N LYS A 4 -20.44 11.58 -2.12
CA LYS A 4 -20.85 11.38 -0.72
C LYS A 4 -20.27 10.12 -0.09
N HIS A 5 -19.97 9.09 -0.91
CA HIS A 5 -19.42 7.81 -0.44
C HIS A 5 -18.41 7.30 -1.45
N ILE A 6 -17.17 7.11 -1.01
CA ILE A 6 -16.08 6.64 -1.85
C ILE A 6 -15.47 5.36 -1.27
N HIS A 7 -15.01 4.48 -2.14
CA HIS A 7 -14.09 3.41 -1.79
C HIS A 7 -12.68 3.94 -1.95
N LEU A 8 -11.88 3.81 -0.90
CA LEU A 8 -10.53 4.37 -0.87
C LEU A 8 -9.52 3.23 -0.95
N LEU A 9 -8.68 3.24 -1.98
CA LEU A 9 -7.63 2.25 -2.17
C LEU A 9 -6.26 2.93 -2.09
N GLY A 10 -5.34 2.31 -1.35
CA GLY A 10 -3.97 2.81 -1.22
C GLY A 10 -2.92 1.70 -1.12
N ASN A 11 -1.82 1.87 -1.86
CA ASN A 11 -0.63 1.04 -1.76
C ASN A 11 0.48 1.80 -1.03
N SER A 12 1.24 1.11 -0.16
CA SER A 12 2.43 1.66 0.49
C SER A 12 2.15 3.00 1.18
N LEU A 13 2.89 4.05 0.83
CA LEU A 13 2.64 5.42 1.30
C LEU A 13 1.23 5.92 0.96
N GLY A 14 0.66 5.50 -0.18
CA GLY A 14 -0.74 5.79 -0.53
C GLY A 14 -1.73 5.17 0.44
N GLY A 15 -1.43 3.99 0.97
CA GLY A 15 -2.19 3.35 2.05
C GLY A 15 -2.15 4.16 3.34
N HIS A 16 -0.98 4.67 3.72
CA HIS A 16 -0.85 5.57 4.87
C HIS A 16 -1.68 6.85 4.72
N VAL A 17 -1.65 7.46 3.53
CA VAL A 17 -2.49 8.64 3.23
C VAL A 17 -3.97 8.30 3.35
N ALA A 18 -4.38 7.12 2.86
CA ALA A 18 -5.75 6.65 2.97
C ALA A 18 -6.17 6.45 4.44
N LEU A 19 -5.30 5.87 5.26
CA LEU A 19 -5.51 5.71 6.70
C LEU A 19 -5.70 7.05 7.42
N VAL A 20 -4.80 8.00 7.18
CA VAL A 20 -4.93 9.36 7.75
C VAL A 20 -6.22 10.03 7.29
N HIS A 21 -6.61 9.83 6.04
CA HIS A 21 -7.83 10.43 5.51
C HIS A 21 -9.09 9.85 6.14
N ILE A 22 -9.20 8.53 6.25
CA ILE A 22 -10.38 7.88 6.85
C ILE A 22 -10.51 8.19 8.35
N LEU A 23 -9.41 8.30 9.07
CA LEU A 23 -9.42 8.70 10.49
C LEU A 23 -9.92 10.14 10.69
N LYS A 24 -9.66 11.03 9.73
CA LYS A 24 -10.10 12.44 9.78
C LYS A 24 -11.51 12.66 9.21
N HIS A 25 -11.92 11.85 8.24
CA HIS A 25 -13.15 12.03 7.47
C HIS A 25 -13.91 10.71 7.27
N PRO A 26 -14.21 9.98 8.36
CA PRO A 26 -14.80 8.64 8.27
C PRO A 26 -16.18 8.63 7.59
N GLU A 27 -16.93 9.73 7.68
CA GLU A 27 -18.27 9.86 7.11
C GLU A 27 -18.31 9.84 5.58
N ARG A 28 -17.17 10.10 4.93
CA ARG A 28 -17.08 10.13 3.47
C ARG A 28 -16.65 8.80 2.87
N ILE A 29 -16.14 7.89 3.68
CA ILE A 29 -15.52 6.65 3.22
C ILE A 29 -16.50 5.48 3.44
N LYS A 30 -16.81 4.78 2.35
CA LYS A 30 -17.65 3.59 2.37
C LYS A 30 -16.85 2.32 2.71
N SER A 31 -15.64 2.21 2.18
CA SER A 31 -14.71 1.13 2.51
C SER A 31 -13.27 1.54 2.25
N LEU A 32 -12.35 0.82 2.84
CA LEU A 32 -10.91 0.99 2.71
C LEU A 32 -10.28 -0.27 2.10
N ILE A 33 -9.37 -0.08 1.16
CA ILE A 33 -8.58 -1.17 0.58
C ILE A 33 -7.10 -0.81 0.75
N LEU A 34 -6.33 -1.65 1.41
CA LEU A 34 -4.91 -1.44 1.66
C LEU A 34 -4.08 -2.57 1.05
N THR A 35 -2.99 -2.21 0.42
CA THR A 35 -2.01 -3.17 -0.09
C THR A 35 -0.60 -2.68 0.21
N GLY A 36 0.23 -3.52 0.81
CA GLY A 36 1.59 -3.16 1.20
C GLY A 36 1.68 -1.83 1.98
N SER A 37 0.68 -1.52 2.84
CA SER A 37 0.53 -0.18 3.42
C SER A 37 1.62 0.16 4.43
N SER A 38 2.17 1.37 4.34
CA SER A 38 2.86 2.04 5.45
C SER A 38 1.85 2.42 6.55
N GLY A 39 2.36 2.84 7.71
CA GLY A 39 1.53 3.32 8.82
C GLY A 39 1.71 2.55 10.11
N LEU A 40 2.31 1.35 10.06
CA LEU A 40 2.75 0.56 11.21
C LEU A 40 4.27 0.37 11.16
N PHE A 41 4.72 -0.56 10.35
CA PHE A 41 6.12 -0.91 10.17
C PHE A 41 6.46 -1.06 8.70
N GLU A 42 7.63 -0.60 8.31
CA GLU A 42 8.23 -0.85 7.00
C GLU A 42 9.75 -1.02 7.14
N ASN A 43 10.30 -1.93 6.35
CA ASN A 43 11.74 -2.05 6.22
C ASN A 43 12.26 -0.87 5.39
N GLY A 44 13.25 -0.17 5.90
CA GLY A 44 13.98 0.80 5.09
C GLY A 44 14.56 0.12 3.84
N MET A 45 14.51 0.80 2.70
CA MET A 45 15.10 0.28 1.44
C MET A 45 16.64 0.22 1.48
N GLY A 46 17.23 0.05 2.67
CA GLY A 46 18.65 -0.11 2.97
C GLY A 46 19.31 1.16 3.48
N ASP A 47 20.39 0.96 4.26
CA ASP A 47 21.14 2.00 4.97
C ASP A 47 22.12 2.81 4.10
N THR A 48 22.21 2.50 2.83
CA THR A 48 23.13 3.18 1.92
C THR A 48 22.53 4.46 1.37
N TYR A 49 23.32 5.52 1.42
CA TYR A 49 23.03 6.80 0.78
C TYR A 49 22.62 6.56 -0.69
N PRO A 50 21.43 7.03 -1.13
CA PRO A 50 20.94 6.69 -2.46
C PRO A 50 21.89 7.18 -3.55
N LYS A 51 22.49 6.23 -4.28
CA LYS A 51 23.32 6.50 -5.47
C LYS A 51 22.39 6.86 -6.64
N ARG A 52 21.79 8.03 -6.59
CA ARG A 52 20.76 8.46 -7.56
C ARG A 52 21.21 8.51 -9.01
N GLY A 53 22.51 8.74 -9.24
CA GLY A 53 23.11 8.75 -10.58
C GLY A 53 23.51 7.37 -11.11
N ASP A 54 23.33 6.32 -10.33
CA ASP A 54 23.67 4.95 -10.70
C ASP A 54 22.38 4.19 -11.09
N LYS A 55 22.18 4.00 -12.39
CA LYS A 55 20.98 3.35 -12.93
C LYS A 55 20.88 1.88 -12.50
N GLU A 56 22.00 1.19 -12.37
CA GLU A 56 22.02 -0.20 -11.89
C GLU A 56 21.61 -0.29 -10.42
N TYR A 57 22.06 0.65 -9.59
CA TYR A 57 21.58 0.76 -8.21
C TYR A 57 20.06 0.99 -8.15
N ILE A 58 19.53 1.88 -9.01
CA ILE A 58 18.08 2.13 -9.08
C ILE A 58 17.32 0.88 -9.52
N ARG A 59 17.83 0.15 -10.53
CA ARG A 59 17.25 -1.13 -10.97
C ARG A 59 17.14 -2.12 -9.82
N ASN A 60 18.23 -2.33 -9.11
CA ASN A 60 18.27 -3.26 -7.98
C ASN A 60 17.30 -2.86 -6.85
N LYS A 61 17.14 -1.56 -6.60
CA LYS A 61 16.17 -1.06 -5.62
C LYS A 61 14.72 -1.19 -6.10
N THR A 62 14.44 -0.93 -7.37
CA THR A 62 13.12 -1.13 -7.96
C THR A 62 12.73 -2.60 -7.94
N ALA A 63 13.66 -3.50 -8.24
CA ALA A 63 13.43 -4.94 -8.21
C ALA A 63 13.01 -5.47 -6.82
N LEU A 64 13.47 -4.85 -5.72
CA LEU A 64 13.04 -5.23 -4.36
C LEU A 64 11.53 -5.04 -4.10
N THR A 65 10.85 -4.28 -4.94
CA THR A 65 9.40 -4.09 -4.86
C THR A 65 8.64 -5.36 -5.24
N PHE A 66 9.24 -6.21 -6.07
CA PHE A 66 8.59 -7.34 -6.71
C PHE A 66 9.14 -8.68 -6.22
N TYR A 67 8.30 -9.71 -6.27
CA TYR A 67 8.74 -11.10 -6.11
C TYR A 67 9.57 -11.56 -7.30
N ASP A 68 9.10 -11.25 -8.54
CA ASP A 68 9.87 -11.46 -9.76
C ASP A 68 10.65 -10.18 -10.10
N PRO A 69 11.99 -10.17 -9.96
CA PRO A 69 12.81 -9.01 -10.27
C PRO A 69 12.73 -8.57 -11.75
N ALA A 70 12.29 -9.45 -12.67
CA ALA A 70 12.11 -9.13 -14.09
C ALA A 70 11.01 -8.07 -14.31
N LEU A 71 10.11 -7.88 -13.36
CA LEU A 71 9.09 -6.82 -13.42
C LEU A 71 9.67 -5.40 -13.24
N ALA A 72 10.92 -5.28 -12.81
CA ALA A 72 11.67 -4.03 -12.88
C ALA A 72 12.18 -3.79 -14.32
N THR A 73 11.24 -3.58 -15.23
CA THR A 73 11.53 -3.36 -16.67
C THR A 73 12.39 -2.11 -16.89
N ASP A 74 13.00 -2.00 -18.06
CA ASP A 74 13.81 -0.83 -18.41
C ASP A 74 13.01 0.47 -18.34
N GLU A 75 11.76 0.44 -18.79
CA GLU A 75 10.85 1.59 -18.78
C GLU A 75 10.54 2.03 -17.34
N LEU A 76 10.24 1.08 -16.45
CA LEU A 76 9.96 1.38 -15.04
C LEU A 76 11.20 1.93 -14.34
N VAL A 77 12.38 1.34 -14.61
CA VAL A 77 13.65 1.80 -14.05
C VAL A 77 13.99 3.20 -14.54
N ASP A 78 13.71 3.51 -15.82
CA ASP A 78 13.93 4.84 -16.39
C ASP A 78 13.02 5.89 -15.73
N GLU A 79 11.75 5.56 -15.52
CA GLU A 79 10.81 6.45 -14.82
C GLU A 79 11.28 6.73 -13.38
N VAL A 80 11.66 5.69 -12.63
CA VAL A 80 12.18 5.83 -11.26
C VAL A 80 13.48 6.62 -11.25
N PHE A 81 14.38 6.39 -12.23
CA PHE A 81 15.62 7.13 -12.38
C PHE A 81 15.38 8.63 -12.62
N GLU A 82 14.45 8.98 -13.49
CA GLU A 82 14.06 10.38 -13.72
C GLU A 82 13.48 11.03 -12.46
N ILE A 83 12.59 10.32 -11.76
CA ILE A 83 11.98 10.83 -10.51
C ILE A 83 13.05 11.05 -9.45
N THR A 84 13.97 10.09 -9.26
CA THR A 84 15.01 10.15 -8.22
C THR A 84 16.10 11.17 -8.54
N ASN A 85 16.30 11.53 -9.80
CA ASN A 85 17.23 12.58 -10.22
C ASN A 85 16.58 13.98 -10.27
N ASN A 86 15.27 14.07 -10.14
CA ASN A 86 14.60 15.36 -9.99
C ASN A 86 14.66 15.82 -8.53
N ARG A 87 15.48 16.84 -8.26
CA ARG A 87 15.74 17.36 -6.91
C ARG A 87 14.45 17.72 -6.15
N LEU A 88 13.49 18.38 -6.81
CA LEU A 88 12.25 18.81 -6.16
C LEU A 88 11.35 17.63 -5.82
N LYS A 89 11.24 16.64 -6.73
CA LYS A 89 10.47 15.42 -6.49
C LYS A 89 11.06 14.63 -5.33
N VAL A 90 12.38 14.42 -5.31
CA VAL A 90 13.08 13.68 -4.26
C VAL A 90 12.91 14.31 -2.88
N ILE A 91 13.04 15.64 -2.76
CA ILE A 91 12.84 16.32 -1.48
C ILE A 91 11.43 16.07 -0.94
N LYS A 92 10.41 16.13 -1.81
CA LYS A 92 9.02 15.85 -1.43
C LYS A 92 8.83 14.40 -1.00
N ILE A 93 9.37 13.43 -1.75
CA ILE A 93 9.28 12.00 -1.43
C ILE A 93 9.95 11.70 -0.09
N ILE A 94 11.16 12.23 0.15
CA ILE A 94 11.87 12.05 1.43
C ILE A 94 11.08 12.69 2.59
N ALA A 95 10.51 13.85 2.39
CA ALA A 95 9.70 14.52 3.42
C ALA A 95 8.45 13.71 3.77
N LEU A 96 7.76 13.16 2.77
CA LEU A 96 6.60 12.30 2.95
C LEU A 96 6.97 10.99 3.66
N ALA A 97 8.04 10.31 3.23
CA ALA A 97 8.51 9.08 3.86
C ALA A 97 8.88 9.30 5.34
N LYS A 98 9.64 10.37 5.63
CA LYS A 98 9.96 10.74 7.02
C LYS A 98 8.73 11.08 7.86
N SER A 99 7.72 11.69 7.24
CA SER A 99 6.44 11.99 7.90
C SER A 99 5.69 10.69 8.21
N ALA A 100 5.63 9.74 7.27
CA ALA A 100 4.99 8.45 7.45
C ALA A 100 5.63 7.65 8.60
N ILE A 101 6.96 7.56 8.64
CA ILE A 101 7.69 6.86 9.72
C ILE A 101 7.39 7.47 11.10
N ARG A 102 7.28 8.79 11.19
CA ARG A 102 6.98 9.49 12.48
C ARG A 102 5.53 9.36 12.91
N ASN A 103 4.63 9.12 11.97
CA ASN A 103 3.20 9.06 12.19
C ASN A 103 2.74 7.60 12.21
N ASN A 104 3.15 6.82 13.22
CA ASN A 104 2.65 5.46 13.42
C ASN A 104 1.19 5.53 13.88
N LEU A 105 0.30 4.81 13.18
CA LEU A 105 -1.14 4.86 13.39
C LEU A 105 -1.69 3.71 14.24
N GLY A 106 -0.82 2.88 14.83
CA GLY A 106 -1.22 1.65 15.53
C GLY A 106 -2.28 1.87 16.61
N GLU A 107 -2.19 2.95 17.37
CA GLU A 107 -3.15 3.28 18.44
C GLU A 107 -4.51 3.78 17.92
N GLU A 108 -4.58 4.21 16.64
CA GLU A 108 -5.76 4.84 16.06
C GLU A 108 -6.56 3.89 15.15
N LEU A 109 -5.95 2.80 14.65
CA LEU A 109 -6.55 1.90 13.67
C LEU A 109 -7.85 1.23 14.15
N ASN A 110 -8.02 1.04 15.45
CA ASN A 110 -9.24 0.49 16.04
C ASN A 110 -10.46 1.42 15.90
N GLN A 111 -10.26 2.68 15.53
CA GLN A 111 -11.32 3.66 15.26
C GLN A 111 -11.91 3.48 13.85
N ILE A 112 -11.23 2.78 12.94
CA ILE A 112 -11.72 2.51 11.59
C ILE A 112 -12.83 1.46 11.67
N LYS A 113 -14.08 1.87 11.39
CA LYS A 113 -15.27 1.00 11.43
C LYS A 113 -15.74 0.56 10.05
N GLN A 114 -15.24 1.20 9.02
CA GLN A 114 -15.59 0.88 7.63
C GLN A 114 -15.04 -0.50 7.26
N PRO A 115 -15.79 -1.26 6.43
CA PRO A 115 -15.27 -2.50 5.85
C PRO A 115 -13.91 -2.26 5.19
N THR A 116 -12.94 -3.08 5.56
CA THR A 116 -11.55 -2.93 5.10
C THR A 116 -11.06 -4.23 4.48
N CYS A 117 -10.52 -4.15 3.26
CA CYS A 117 -9.85 -5.25 2.59
C CYS A 117 -8.33 -5.05 2.61
N LEU A 118 -7.61 -6.03 3.09
CA LEU A 118 -6.15 -6.07 3.10
C LEU A 118 -5.68 -7.09 2.06
N ILE A 119 -4.99 -6.64 1.01
CA ILE A 119 -4.45 -7.52 -0.04
C ILE A 119 -2.93 -7.41 -0.02
N TRP A 120 -2.25 -8.52 0.28
CA TRP A 120 -0.82 -8.46 0.60
C TRP A 120 -0.02 -9.59 -0.04
N GLY A 121 1.16 -9.27 -0.56
CA GLY A 121 2.08 -10.28 -1.06
C GLY A 121 2.72 -11.08 0.08
N ASN A 122 2.75 -12.41 -0.05
CA ASN A 122 3.44 -13.27 0.91
C ASN A 122 4.96 -13.06 0.92
N ASN A 123 5.50 -12.46 -0.13
CA ASN A 123 6.92 -12.21 -0.31
C ASN A 123 7.26 -10.70 -0.22
N ASP A 124 6.36 -9.89 0.34
CA ASP A 124 6.63 -8.47 0.55
C ASP A 124 7.77 -8.29 1.56
N THR A 125 8.89 -7.74 1.09
CA THR A 125 10.09 -7.47 1.90
C THR A 125 10.10 -6.05 2.46
N ILE A 126 9.26 -5.17 1.95
CA ILE A 126 9.16 -3.76 2.36
C ILE A 126 8.22 -3.62 3.56
N THR A 127 7.00 -4.13 3.41
CA THR A 127 6.05 -4.27 4.52
C THR A 127 5.73 -5.76 4.71
N PRO A 128 6.53 -6.49 5.48
CA PRO A 128 6.44 -7.95 5.57
C PRO A 128 5.07 -8.46 6.02
N PRO A 129 4.71 -9.71 5.72
CA PRO A 129 3.38 -10.28 6.01
C PRO A 129 2.90 -10.14 7.45
N PHE A 130 3.79 -10.04 8.43
CA PHE A 130 3.40 -9.80 9.82
C PHE A 130 2.74 -8.42 10.01
N VAL A 131 3.10 -7.44 9.16
CA VAL A 131 2.49 -6.08 9.19
C VAL A 131 1.03 -6.16 8.74
N ALA A 132 0.73 -6.94 7.69
CA ALA A 132 -0.64 -7.18 7.25
C ALA A 132 -1.49 -7.85 8.34
N LYS A 133 -0.92 -8.84 9.05
CA LYS A 133 -1.59 -9.50 10.18
C LYS A 133 -1.87 -8.50 11.30
N GLU A 134 -0.95 -7.58 11.55
CA GLU A 134 -1.13 -6.55 12.57
C GLU A 134 -2.21 -5.54 12.17
N PHE A 135 -2.26 -5.10 10.90
CA PHE A 135 -3.39 -4.31 10.40
C PHE A 135 -4.71 -5.03 10.60
N ASN A 136 -4.79 -6.33 10.25
CA ASN A 136 -6.00 -7.13 10.41
C ASN A 136 -6.42 -7.28 11.87
N ARG A 137 -5.47 -7.37 12.79
CA ARG A 137 -5.74 -7.42 14.23
C ARG A 137 -6.26 -6.09 14.79
N LEU A 138 -5.75 -4.97 14.26
CA LEU A 138 -6.04 -3.62 14.79
C LEU A 138 -7.30 -2.99 14.17
N ILE A 139 -7.65 -3.34 12.93
CA ILE A 139 -8.86 -2.83 12.24
C ILE A 139 -10.00 -3.83 12.43
N PRO A 140 -11.04 -3.51 13.25
CA PRO A 140 -12.04 -4.51 13.67
C PRO A 140 -12.86 -5.13 12.54
N ASN A 141 -13.10 -4.38 11.46
CA ASN A 141 -13.93 -4.83 10.34
C ASN A 141 -13.07 -5.02 9.08
N SER A 142 -12.03 -5.85 9.22
CA SER A 142 -11.09 -6.13 8.13
C SER A 142 -11.07 -7.59 7.74
N GLU A 143 -10.88 -7.85 6.43
CA GLU A 143 -10.53 -9.15 5.88
C GLU A 143 -9.15 -9.10 5.25
N LEU A 144 -8.35 -10.15 5.46
CA LEU A 144 -6.97 -10.24 4.99
C LEU A 144 -6.81 -11.34 3.96
N HIS A 145 -6.27 -10.99 2.80
CA HIS A 145 -5.93 -11.87 1.70
C HIS A 145 -4.43 -11.82 1.41
N PHE A 146 -3.78 -12.97 1.49
CA PHE A 146 -2.41 -13.11 1.05
C PHE A 146 -2.36 -13.65 -0.37
N VAL A 147 -1.42 -13.11 -1.16
CA VAL A 147 -1.17 -13.54 -2.54
C VAL A 147 0.23 -14.15 -2.61
N ASP A 148 0.30 -15.40 -3.08
CA ASP A 148 1.55 -16.13 -3.21
C ASP A 148 2.39 -15.62 -4.39
N LYS A 149 3.72 -15.76 -4.28
CA LYS A 149 4.67 -15.32 -5.30
C LYS A 149 4.45 -13.85 -5.69
N CYS A 150 4.22 -13.03 -4.70
CA CYS A 150 3.92 -11.62 -4.85
C CYS A 150 4.68 -10.81 -3.79
N GLY A 151 5.26 -9.71 -4.19
CA GLY A 151 5.96 -8.74 -3.35
C GLY A 151 5.04 -7.61 -2.89
N HIS A 152 5.55 -6.38 -3.02
CA HIS A 152 4.93 -5.17 -2.45
C HIS A 152 3.80 -4.57 -3.31
N ALA A 153 3.68 -4.97 -4.57
CA ALA A 153 2.76 -4.37 -5.53
C ALA A 153 1.83 -5.39 -6.20
N PRO A 154 0.91 -6.04 -5.45
CA PRO A 154 0.02 -7.08 -5.99
C PRO A 154 -0.74 -6.66 -7.25
N MET A 155 -1.16 -5.40 -7.33
CA MET A 155 -1.88 -4.87 -8.49
C MET A 155 -1.03 -4.83 -9.78
N MET A 156 0.30 -4.87 -9.65
CA MET A 156 1.24 -4.89 -10.78
C MET A 156 1.74 -6.31 -11.07
N GLU A 157 1.95 -7.10 -10.02
CA GLU A 157 2.58 -8.42 -10.13
C GLU A 157 1.58 -9.51 -10.56
N VAL A 158 0.38 -9.47 -10.00
CA VAL A 158 -0.65 -10.49 -10.16
C VAL A 158 -2.04 -9.84 -10.31
N PRO A 159 -2.24 -9.00 -11.35
CA PRO A 159 -3.43 -8.16 -11.48
C PRO A 159 -4.74 -8.95 -11.54
N GLU A 160 -4.74 -10.14 -12.09
CA GLU A 160 -5.94 -11.00 -12.16
C GLU A 160 -6.40 -11.41 -10.77
N GLU A 161 -5.48 -11.89 -9.94
CA GLU A 161 -5.79 -12.32 -8.57
C GLU A 161 -6.13 -11.13 -7.67
N PHE A 162 -5.38 -10.02 -7.83
CA PHE A 162 -5.69 -8.77 -7.13
C PHE A 162 -7.11 -8.29 -7.45
N ASN A 163 -7.48 -8.22 -8.72
CA ASN A 163 -8.81 -7.79 -9.15
C ASN A 163 -9.90 -8.76 -8.69
N ARG A 164 -9.67 -10.07 -8.73
CA ARG A 164 -10.62 -11.08 -8.25
C ARG A 164 -10.95 -10.87 -6.75
N ILE A 165 -9.93 -10.61 -5.92
CA ILE A 165 -10.13 -10.33 -4.50
C ILE A 165 -10.88 -9.01 -4.30
N LEU A 166 -10.46 -7.96 -5.00
CA LEU A 166 -11.06 -6.64 -4.92
C LEU A 166 -12.53 -6.67 -5.34
N ASP A 167 -12.86 -7.31 -6.45
CA ASP A 167 -14.23 -7.44 -6.95
C ASP A 167 -15.11 -8.21 -5.96
N GLY A 168 -14.61 -9.33 -5.43
CA GLY A 168 -15.33 -10.10 -4.42
C GLY A 168 -15.63 -9.30 -3.15
N PHE A 169 -14.69 -8.46 -2.71
CA PHE A 169 -14.91 -7.54 -1.59
C PHE A 169 -15.96 -6.48 -1.91
N LEU A 170 -15.86 -5.83 -3.08
CA LEU A 170 -16.79 -4.78 -3.47
C LEU A 170 -18.21 -5.30 -3.72
N GLU A 171 -18.37 -6.54 -4.22
CA GLU A 171 -19.67 -7.18 -4.41
C GLU A 171 -20.38 -7.44 -3.08
N LYS A 172 -19.67 -7.88 -2.04
CA LYS A 172 -20.23 -8.01 -0.68
C LYS A 172 -20.82 -6.70 -0.17
N LEU A 173 -20.24 -5.56 -0.55
CA LEU A 173 -20.70 -4.24 -0.14
C LEU A 173 -21.88 -3.68 -0.96
N ARG A 174 -22.14 -4.26 -2.13
CA ARG A 174 -23.28 -3.92 -2.99
C ARG A 174 -24.55 -4.67 -2.58
N THR A 175 -24.40 -5.89 -2.10
CA THR A 175 -25.52 -6.72 -1.65
C THR A 175 -25.97 -6.21 -0.28
N PRO A 176 -27.22 -5.72 -0.10
CA PRO A 176 -27.74 -5.42 1.22
C PRO A 176 -27.65 -6.70 2.05
N ALA A 177 -27.18 -6.59 3.31
CA ALA A 177 -27.27 -7.71 4.24
C ALA A 177 -28.73 -8.20 4.23
N ALA A 178 -28.95 -9.47 3.88
CA ALA A 178 -30.29 -10.06 3.99
C ALA A 178 -30.73 -9.88 5.43
N THR A 179 -31.76 -9.04 5.61
CA THR A 179 -32.40 -8.84 6.92
C THR A 179 -32.99 -10.18 7.31
N VAL A 180 -32.37 -10.84 8.27
CA VAL A 180 -32.90 -12.04 8.95
C VAL A 180 -33.85 -11.58 10.04
#